data_f8343304695d75cb521312d35e45a700
#
_entry.id   f8343304695d75cb521312d35e45a700
#
_cell.length_a   1.000
_cell.length_b   1.000
_cell.length_c   1.000
_cell.angle_alpha   90.00
_cell.angle_beta   90.00
_cell.angle_gamma   90.00
#
_symmetry.space_group_name_H-M   'P 1'
#
loop_
_entity.id
_entity.type
_entity.pdbx_description
1 polymer ?
#
loop_
_entity_poly.entity_id
_entity_poly.type
_entity_poly.pdbx_seq_one_letter_code
_entity_poly.pdbx_strand_id
1 'polypeptide(L)'
;PVASSLMGLGAFPASHRQALGMLGMHGTYEANMTMHNSDVIFAVGVRFDDRTTNNLAKYCPNATVLHIDIDPTSISKTVAADVPIVGDARQVLEQMLELLVQETTAQPLDEIRDWWQQIAQWRARQCLKFDTQSEHIKPQAVIETIWRLTHGDAYVTSDVGQHQMFAALYYPFDKPRRWICLLYTSDAADD
;
A
#
# COMPACT_ATOMS: atom_id res chain seq x y z
N PRO A 1 10.44 -4.05 1.21
CA PRO A 1 9.09 -3.76 1.73
C PRO A 1 8.13 -3.34 0.62
N VAL A 2 6.84 -3.59 0.82
CA VAL A 2 5.78 -3.23 -0.12
C VAL A 2 4.67 -2.51 0.64
N ALA A 3 4.32 -1.30 0.19
CA ALA A 3 3.17 -0.55 0.68
C ALA A 3 2.13 -0.45 -0.44
N SER A 4 0.86 -0.45 -0.08
CA SER A 4 -0.24 -0.39 -1.04
C SER A 4 -0.99 0.95 -0.95
N SER A 5 -1.43 1.47 -2.08
CA SER A 5 -2.46 2.51 -2.08
C SER A 5 -3.81 1.91 -1.67
N LEU A 6 -4.80 2.75 -1.36
CA LEU A 6 -6.15 2.28 -1.00
C LEU A 6 -6.72 1.31 -2.05
N MET A 7 -6.64 1.68 -3.33
CA MET A 7 -7.14 0.83 -4.42
C MET A 7 -6.21 -0.32 -4.79
N GLY A 8 -4.97 -0.31 -4.28
CA GLY A 8 -3.98 -1.37 -4.48
C GLY A 8 -4.06 -2.49 -3.43
N LEU A 9 -4.95 -2.40 -2.46
CA LEU A 9 -5.11 -3.44 -1.43
C LEU A 9 -5.42 -4.79 -2.07
N GLY A 10 -4.66 -5.82 -1.69
CA GLY A 10 -4.75 -7.18 -2.23
C GLY A 10 -3.94 -7.41 -3.53
N ALA A 11 -3.40 -6.38 -4.17
CA ALA A 11 -2.46 -6.57 -5.28
C ALA A 11 -1.16 -7.25 -4.81
N PHE A 12 -0.75 -6.97 -3.58
CA PHE A 12 0.29 -7.70 -2.87
C PHE A 12 -0.31 -8.30 -1.59
N PRO A 13 -0.07 -9.59 -1.27
CA PRO A 13 -0.72 -10.24 -0.13
C PRO A 13 -0.39 -9.55 1.20
N ALA A 14 -1.40 -9.17 1.95
CA ALA A 14 -1.24 -8.50 3.24
C ALA A 14 -0.55 -9.39 4.30
N SER A 15 -0.72 -10.71 4.20
CA SER A 15 -0.06 -11.69 5.07
C SER A 15 1.43 -11.87 4.79
N HIS A 16 1.93 -11.38 3.66
CA HIS A 16 3.33 -11.53 3.32
C HIS A 16 4.22 -10.66 4.23
N ARG A 17 5.37 -11.20 4.66
CA ARG A 17 6.30 -10.50 5.59
C ARG A 17 6.75 -9.12 5.12
N GLN A 18 6.79 -8.89 3.81
CA GLN A 18 7.19 -7.62 3.19
C GLN A 18 6.05 -6.60 3.11
N ALA A 19 4.79 -7.01 3.33
CA ALA A 19 3.66 -6.10 3.32
C ALA A 19 3.71 -5.14 4.50
N LEU A 20 3.54 -3.85 4.25
CA LEU A 20 3.52 -2.80 5.27
C LEU A 20 2.11 -2.23 5.49
N GLY A 21 1.13 -2.69 4.70
CA GLY A 21 -0.22 -2.16 4.70
C GLY A 21 -0.37 -0.93 3.80
N MET A 22 -1.41 -0.16 4.06
CA MET A 22 -1.74 1.03 3.30
C MET A 22 -0.82 2.20 3.66
N LEU A 23 -0.44 2.99 2.67
CA LEU A 23 0.32 4.23 2.84
C LEU A 23 -0.59 5.47 2.71
N GLY A 24 -0.07 6.64 3.07
CA GLY A 24 -0.74 7.92 2.92
C GLY A 24 -1.36 8.44 4.21
N MET A 25 -2.28 9.41 4.09
CA MET A 25 -2.90 10.13 5.22
C MET A 25 -3.53 9.18 6.26
N HIS A 26 -4.15 8.11 5.80
CA HIS A 26 -4.80 7.10 6.64
C HIS A 26 -4.01 5.79 6.69
N GLY A 27 -2.76 5.80 6.24
CA GLY A 27 -1.91 4.62 6.19
C GLY A 27 -1.30 4.25 7.53
N THR A 28 -0.64 3.07 7.54
CA THR A 28 0.09 2.61 8.72
C THR A 28 1.34 3.47 8.97
N TYR A 29 1.76 3.55 10.23
CA TYR A 29 2.95 4.31 10.59
C TYR A 29 4.20 3.76 9.88
N GLU A 30 4.37 2.44 9.91
CA GLU A 30 5.50 1.76 9.27
C GLU A 30 5.53 1.94 7.74
N ALA A 31 4.37 1.94 7.06
CA ALA A 31 4.33 2.18 5.62
C ALA A 31 4.78 3.61 5.28
N ASN A 32 4.26 4.60 6.00
CA ASN A 32 4.62 6.00 5.79
C ASN A 32 6.08 6.28 6.12
N MET A 33 6.61 5.74 7.22
CA MET A 33 8.01 5.93 7.61
C MET A 33 8.97 5.22 6.64
N THR A 34 8.60 4.05 6.15
CA THR A 34 9.38 3.32 5.15
C THR A 34 9.43 4.10 3.83
N MET A 35 8.29 4.60 3.36
CA MET A 35 8.25 5.43 2.14
C MET A 35 9.10 6.69 2.29
N HIS A 36 8.94 7.43 3.40
CA HIS A 36 9.63 8.69 3.62
C HIS A 36 11.16 8.55 3.66
N ASN A 37 11.67 7.43 4.17
CA ASN A 37 13.10 7.19 4.36
C ASN A 37 13.73 6.30 3.28
N SER A 38 12.98 5.93 2.25
CA SER A 38 13.54 5.13 1.14
C SER A 38 14.42 5.99 0.22
N ASP A 39 15.44 5.37 -0.31
CA ASP A 39 16.34 5.89 -1.35
C ASP A 39 15.83 5.60 -2.77
N VAL A 40 15.02 4.54 -2.91
CA VAL A 40 14.37 4.17 -4.17
C VAL A 40 12.89 3.88 -3.93
N ILE A 41 12.03 4.45 -4.76
CA ILE A 41 10.60 4.14 -4.84
C ILE A 41 10.32 3.50 -6.18
N PHE A 42 9.85 2.26 -6.16
CA PHE A 42 9.36 1.58 -7.32
C PHE A 42 7.83 1.61 -7.32
N ALA A 43 7.27 2.55 -8.06
CA ALA A 43 5.83 2.80 -8.12
C ALA A 43 5.21 2.09 -9.32
N VAL A 44 4.18 1.27 -9.08
CA VAL A 44 3.48 0.51 -10.11
C VAL A 44 2.00 0.86 -10.11
N GLY A 45 1.53 1.55 -11.14
CA GLY A 45 0.14 1.97 -11.31
C GLY A 45 -0.36 2.93 -10.21
N VAL A 46 0.51 3.79 -9.69
CA VAL A 46 0.22 4.71 -8.59
C VAL A 46 0.02 6.12 -9.10
N ARG A 47 -1.13 6.73 -8.85
CA ARG A 47 -1.41 8.12 -9.28
C ARG A 47 -0.72 9.20 -8.46
N PHE A 48 -0.18 8.87 -7.29
CA PHE A 48 0.40 9.83 -6.34
C PHE A 48 -0.57 10.97 -6.01
N ASP A 49 -1.82 10.63 -5.67
CA ASP A 49 -2.82 11.60 -5.26
C ASP A 49 -2.49 12.27 -3.91
N ASP A 50 -3.23 13.32 -3.57
CA ASP A 50 -3.03 14.11 -2.36
C ASP A 50 -3.18 13.30 -1.07
N ARG A 51 -4.04 12.27 -1.06
CA ARG A 51 -4.24 11.37 0.09
C ARG A 51 -3.03 10.47 0.31
N THR A 52 -2.28 10.19 -0.74
CA THR A 52 -1.05 9.39 -0.70
C THR A 52 0.16 10.24 -0.35
N THR A 53 0.29 11.42 -0.97
CA THR A 53 1.51 12.23 -0.91
C THR A 53 1.51 13.27 0.20
N ASN A 54 0.32 13.74 0.62
CA ASN A 54 0.18 14.85 1.57
C ASN A 54 0.97 16.10 1.09
N ASN A 55 2.02 16.48 1.80
CA ASN A 55 2.87 17.61 1.45
C ASN A 55 3.94 17.19 0.45
N LEU A 56 3.77 17.52 -0.82
CA LEU A 56 4.68 17.15 -1.91
C LEU A 56 6.13 17.58 -1.67
N ALA A 57 6.34 18.77 -1.10
CA ALA A 57 7.71 19.27 -0.86
C ALA A 57 8.48 18.43 0.17
N LYS A 58 7.77 17.62 0.97
CA LYS A 58 8.33 16.73 1.99
C LYS A 58 8.14 15.25 1.66
N TYR A 59 7.55 14.94 0.54
CA TYR A 59 7.27 13.56 0.14
C TYR A 59 8.55 12.92 -0.39
N CYS A 60 9.07 11.94 0.35
CA CYS A 60 10.22 11.11 -0.04
C CYS A 60 11.38 11.91 -0.68
N PRO A 61 11.93 12.92 0.01
CA PRO A 61 12.79 13.93 -0.61
C PRO A 61 14.13 13.40 -1.14
N ASN A 62 14.52 12.20 -0.72
CA ASN A 62 15.80 11.58 -1.09
C ASN A 62 15.63 10.38 -2.03
N ALA A 63 14.42 10.07 -2.45
CA ALA A 63 14.14 8.87 -3.21
C ALA A 63 14.28 9.10 -4.72
N THR A 64 14.94 8.19 -5.40
CA THR A 64 14.84 8.01 -6.86
C THR A 64 13.54 7.29 -7.18
N VAL A 65 12.71 7.88 -8.04
CA VAL A 65 11.38 7.35 -8.35
C VAL A 65 11.36 6.66 -9.71
N LEU A 66 11.16 5.34 -9.70
CA LEU A 66 10.84 4.56 -10.89
C LEU A 66 9.32 4.43 -10.95
N HIS A 67 8.70 4.86 -12.04
CA HIS A 67 7.24 4.87 -12.15
C HIS A 67 6.76 4.15 -13.40
N ILE A 68 6.04 3.05 -13.18
CA ILE A 68 5.35 2.29 -14.22
C ILE A 68 3.87 2.69 -14.19
N ASP A 69 3.37 3.15 -15.32
CA ASP A 69 1.93 3.35 -15.51
C ASP A 69 1.55 3.08 -16.98
N ILE A 70 0.35 2.60 -17.21
CA ILE A 70 -0.19 2.40 -18.56
C ILE A 70 -0.60 3.72 -19.19
N ASP A 71 -0.98 4.69 -18.35
CA ASP A 71 -1.36 6.04 -18.79
C ASP A 71 -0.16 6.99 -18.72
N PRO A 72 0.39 7.42 -19.88
CA PRO A 72 1.52 8.34 -19.91
C PRO A 72 1.22 9.68 -19.22
N THR A 73 -0.05 10.08 -19.11
CA THR A 73 -0.44 11.34 -18.46
C THR A 73 -0.40 11.28 -16.93
N SER A 74 -0.36 10.09 -16.36
CA SER A 74 -0.19 9.86 -14.92
C SER A 74 1.26 9.99 -14.47
N ILE A 75 2.21 9.68 -15.35
CA ILE A 75 3.64 9.73 -15.05
C ILE A 75 4.10 11.20 -14.90
N SER A 76 4.83 11.46 -13.81
CA SER A 76 5.33 12.79 -13.44
C SER A 76 4.25 13.87 -13.26
N LYS A 77 2.98 13.50 -13.16
CA LYS A 77 1.89 14.45 -12.96
C LYS A 77 1.94 15.13 -11.58
N THR A 78 2.23 14.39 -10.54
CA THR A 78 2.25 14.88 -9.16
C THR A 78 3.64 14.77 -8.55
N VAL A 79 4.26 13.61 -8.67
CA VAL A 79 5.64 13.32 -8.24
C VAL A 79 6.46 13.10 -9.50
N ALA A 80 7.57 13.82 -9.62
CA ALA A 80 8.49 13.64 -10.75
C ALA A 80 9.05 12.21 -10.74
N ALA A 81 9.01 11.54 -11.88
CA ALA A 81 9.61 10.23 -12.05
C ALA A 81 11.00 10.40 -12.65
N ASP A 82 12.02 9.88 -11.98
CA ASP A 82 13.40 9.85 -12.51
C ASP A 82 13.52 8.82 -13.63
N VAL A 83 12.81 7.69 -13.49
CA VAL A 83 12.75 6.64 -14.51
C VAL A 83 11.27 6.38 -14.85
N PRO A 84 10.73 7.07 -15.87
CA PRO A 84 9.39 6.84 -16.36
C PRO A 84 9.31 5.61 -17.27
N ILE A 85 8.34 4.73 -17.01
CA ILE A 85 8.10 3.54 -17.83
C ILE A 85 6.61 3.49 -18.20
N VAL A 86 6.30 3.74 -19.46
CA VAL A 86 4.92 3.65 -19.97
C VAL A 86 4.66 2.23 -20.46
N GLY A 87 3.71 1.53 -19.84
CA GLY A 87 3.38 0.17 -20.24
C GLY A 87 2.41 -0.52 -19.29
N ASP A 88 1.89 -1.65 -19.74
CA ASP A 88 1.12 -2.55 -18.88
C ASP A 88 2.01 -3.11 -17.78
N ALA A 89 1.56 -2.96 -16.52
CA ALA A 89 2.35 -3.31 -15.34
C ALA A 89 2.82 -4.78 -15.37
N ARG A 90 1.96 -5.71 -15.83
CA ARG A 90 2.31 -7.12 -15.90
C ARG A 90 3.43 -7.36 -16.91
N GLN A 91 3.29 -6.82 -18.11
CA GLN A 91 4.28 -7.01 -19.18
C GLN A 91 5.64 -6.42 -18.80
N VAL A 92 5.63 -5.22 -18.22
CA VAL A 92 6.86 -4.55 -17.77
C VAL A 92 7.54 -5.36 -16.66
N LEU A 93 6.77 -5.82 -15.66
CA LEU A 93 7.33 -6.61 -14.55
C LEU A 93 7.85 -7.98 -15.01
N GLU A 94 7.19 -8.63 -15.97
CA GLU A 94 7.67 -9.88 -16.57
C GLU A 94 9.02 -9.67 -17.27
N GLN A 95 9.15 -8.63 -18.10
CA GLN A 95 10.40 -8.27 -18.77
C GLN A 95 11.52 -7.91 -17.77
N MET A 96 11.19 -7.11 -16.74
CA MET A 96 12.15 -6.79 -15.69
C MET A 96 12.65 -8.03 -14.96
N LEU A 97 11.74 -8.97 -14.66
CA LEU A 97 12.09 -10.21 -14.00
C LEU A 97 13.05 -11.05 -14.85
N GLU A 98 12.82 -11.16 -16.16
CA GLU A 98 13.71 -11.86 -17.09
C GLU A 98 15.12 -11.24 -17.09
N LEU A 99 15.23 -9.91 -17.11
CA LEU A 99 16.51 -9.22 -17.04
C LEU A 99 17.22 -9.44 -15.70
N LEU A 100 16.48 -9.32 -14.59
CA LEU A 100 17.04 -9.52 -13.25
C LEU A 100 17.57 -10.94 -13.04
N VAL A 101 16.89 -11.96 -13.57
CA VAL A 101 17.35 -13.35 -13.49
C VAL A 101 18.68 -13.56 -14.24
N GLN A 102 18.89 -12.82 -15.34
CA GLN A 102 20.12 -12.91 -16.11
C GLN A 102 21.31 -12.20 -15.43
N GLU A 103 21.04 -11.12 -14.70
CA GLU A 103 22.06 -10.27 -14.10
C GLU A 103 22.34 -10.57 -12.61
N THR A 104 21.54 -11.43 -11.98
CA THR A 104 21.66 -11.62 -10.53
C THR A 104 22.91 -12.34 -10.14
N THR A 105 23.94 -11.59 -9.79
CA THR A 105 24.90 -11.98 -8.75
C THR A 105 24.18 -11.85 -7.42
N ALA A 106 24.16 -12.92 -6.62
CA ALA A 106 23.50 -12.95 -5.32
C ALA A 106 23.90 -11.71 -4.49
N GLN A 107 22.98 -10.79 -4.31
CA GLN A 107 23.18 -9.61 -3.48
C GLN A 107 23.32 -10.04 -2.02
N PRO A 108 24.25 -9.48 -1.26
CA PRO A 108 24.36 -9.75 0.16
C PRO A 108 23.08 -9.33 0.86
N LEU A 109 22.38 -10.26 1.50
CA LEU A 109 21.21 -10.00 2.34
C LEU A 109 21.55 -9.04 3.51
N ASP A 110 22.82 -8.85 3.78
CA ASP A 110 23.34 -8.00 4.85
C ASP A 110 23.10 -6.51 4.61
N GLU A 111 23.16 -6.04 3.36
CA GLU A 111 22.98 -4.63 3.01
C GLU A 111 21.57 -4.10 3.32
N ILE A 112 20.55 -4.96 3.27
CA ILE A 112 19.19 -4.58 3.60
C ILE A 112 18.76 -5.00 5.01
N ARG A 113 19.64 -5.64 5.76
CA ARG A 113 19.35 -6.12 7.13
C ARG A 113 19.00 -4.96 8.06
N ASP A 114 19.80 -3.91 8.05
CA ASP A 114 19.61 -2.74 8.90
C ASP A 114 18.32 -2.02 8.55
N TRP A 115 17.97 -1.97 7.26
CA TRP A 115 16.70 -1.44 6.80
C TRP A 115 15.51 -2.23 7.37
N TRP A 116 15.56 -3.56 7.35
CA TRP A 116 14.53 -4.39 7.95
C TRP A 116 14.48 -4.27 9.48
N GLN A 117 15.60 -4.06 10.15
CA GLN A 117 15.63 -3.79 11.58
C GLN A 117 14.93 -2.46 11.89
N GLN A 118 15.17 -1.44 11.11
CA GLN A 118 14.50 -0.15 11.25
C GLN A 118 12.99 -0.27 11.02
N ILE A 119 12.56 -1.00 10.00
CA ILE A 119 11.14 -1.27 9.75
C ILE A 119 10.52 -2.04 10.93
N ALA A 120 11.22 -3.01 11.48
CA ALA A 120 10.74 -3.76 12.65
C ALA A 120 10.52 -2.85 13.86
N GLN A 121 11.39 -1.84 14.11
CA GLN A 121 11.20 -0.84 15.16
C GLN A 121 9.94 0.01 14.92
N TRP A 122 9.65 0.40 13.68
CA TRP A 122 8.42 1.12 13.37
C TRP A 122 7.18 0.26 13.56
N ARG A 123 7.20 -1.00 13.13
CA ARG A 123 6.13 -1.97 13.37
C ARG A 123 5.88 -2.24 14.86
N ALA A 124 6.93 -2.20 15.69
CA ALA A 124 6.81 -2.40 17.13
C ALA A 124 5.94 -1.34 17.83
N ARG A 125 5.67 -0.21 17.18
CA ARG A 125 4.71 0.80 17.67
C ARG A 125 3.27 0.31 17.64
N GLN A 126 2.97 -0.73 16.86
CA GLN A 126 1.63 -1.32 16.75
C GLN A 126 0.56 -0.24 16.52
N CYS A 127 0.73 0.58 15.48
CA CYS A 127 -0.11 1.75 15.23
C CYS A 127 -1.60 1.43 15.05
N LEU A 128 -1.94 0.18 14.74
CA LEU A 128 -3.32 -0.31 14.61
C LEU A 128 -3.86 -0.95 15.90
N LYS A 129 -3.08 -0.95 17.00
CA LYS A 129 -3.56 -1.50 18.27
C LYS A 129 -4.74 -0.68 18.80
N PHE A 130 -5.78 -1.36 19.25
CA PHE A 130 -6.95 -0.77 19.88
C PHE A 130 -7.34 -1.50 21.16
N ASP A 131 -8.17 -0.89 21.98
CA ASP A 131 -8.66 -1.47 23.24
C ASP A 131 -9.69 -2.58 22.95
N THR A 132 -9.29 -3.83 23.18
CA THR A 132 -10.13 -5.02 23.00
C THR A 132 -11.01 -5.33 24.22
N GLN A 133 -10.80 -4.63 25.34
CA GLN A 133 -11.57 -4.83 26.58
C GLN A 133 -12.63 -3.74 26.78
N SER A 134 -12.83 -2.88 25.80
CA SER A 134 -13.83 -1.81 25.82
C SER A 134 -15.25 -2.38 25.99
N GLU A 135 -16.06 -1.77 26.84
CA GLU A 135 -17.49 -2.06 26.96
C GLU A 135 -18.27 -1.75 25.68
N HIS A 136 -17.73 -0.88 24.83
CA HIS A 136 -18.32 -0.52 23.55
C HIS A 136 -17.67 -1.31 22.41
N ILE A 137 -18.48 -1.77 21.46
CA ILE A 137 -18.02 -2.43 20.26
C ILE A 137 -17.17 -1.45 19.44
N LYS A 138 -15.91 -1.80 19.23
CA LYS A 138 -14.99 -1.02 18.40
C LYS A 138 -15.16 -1.39 16.93
N PRO A 139 -15.16 -0.42 16.00
CA PRO A 139 -15.22 -0.71 14.57
C PRO A 139 -14.13 -1.66 14.10
N GLN A 140 -12.93 -1.54 14.66
CA GLN A 140 -11.79 -2.42 14.40
C GLN A 140 -12.13 -3.87 14.71
N ALA A 141 -12.72 -4.14 15.88
CA ALA A 141 -13.11 -5.48 16.31
C ALA A 141 -14.17 -6.10 15.39
N VAL A 142 -15.08 -5.28 14.85
CA VAL A 142 -16.08 -5.73 13.87
C VAL A 142 -15.39 -6.21 12.61
N ILE A 143 -14.49 -5.41 12.05
CA ILE A 143 -13.78 -5.74 10.80
C ILE A 143 -12.88 -6.98 10.97
N GLU A 144 -12.11 -7.06 12.05
CA GLU A 144 -11.29 -8.24 12.35
C GLU A 144 -12.15 -9.50 12.53
N THR A 145 -13.33 -9.36 13.12
CA THR A 145 -14.26 -10.48 13.28
C THR A 145 -14.81 -10.96 11.95
N ILE A 146 -15.19 -10.03 11.06
CA ILE A 146 -15.63 -10.36 9.70
C ILE A 146 -14.51 -11.09 8.96
N TRP A 147 -13.27 -10.56 9.00
CA TRP A 147 -12.12 -11.21 8.39
C TRP A 147 -11.93 -12.64 8.89
N ARG A 148 -11.98 -12.83 10.20
CA ARG A 148 -11.83 -14.16 10.84
C ARG A 148 -12.92 -15.13 10.41
N LEU A 149 -14.18 -14.70 10.39
CA LEU A 149 -15.32 -15.53 10.00
C LEU A 149 -15.32 -15.89 8.52
N THR A 150 -14.82 -15.00 7.68
CA THR A 150 -14.70 -15.23 6.22
C THR A 150 -13.37 -15.86 5.83
N HIS A 151 -12.48 -16.10 6.80
CA HIS A 151 -11.10 -16.53 6.54
C HIS A 151 -10.36 -15.65 5.55
N GLY A 152 -10.69 -14.34 5.51
CA GLY A 152 -10.14 -13.38 4.55
C GLY A 152 -10.61 -13.59 3.11
N ASP A 153 -11.51 -14.51 2.85
CA ASP A 153 -11.98 -14.86 1.49
C ASP A 153 -13.38 -14.27 1.20
N ALA A 154 -13.50 -12.96 1.28
CA ALA A 154 -14.71 -12.24 0.93
C ALA A 154 -14.42 -11.10 -0.06
N TYR A 155 -15.46 -10.72 -0.81
CA TYR A 155 -15.50 -9.45 -1.51
C TYR A 155 -15.99 -8.39 -0.51
N VAL A 156 -15.17 -7.40 -0.26
CA VAL A 156 -15.51 -6.30 0.65
C VAL A 156 -15.81 -5.07 -0.17
N THR A 157 -17.06 -4.62 -0.10
CA THR A 157 -17.49 -3.37 -0.71
C THR A 157 -17.64 -2.31 0.37
N SER A 158 -17.26 -1.10 0.06
CA SER A 158 -17.39 0.02 0.99
C SER A 158 -17.66 1.32 0.27
N ASP A 159 -18.55 2.09 0.84
CA ASP A 159 -18.76 3.49 0.51
C ASP A 159 -17.73 4.38 1.24
N VAL A 160 -17.75 5.70 0.99
CA VAL A 160 -16.82 6.67 1.55
C VAL A 160 -17.19 7.00 3.00
N GLY A 161 -16.19 6.97 3.89
CA GLY A 161 -16.38 7.34 5.30
C GLY A 161 -15.37 6.68 6.24
N GLN A 162 -15.57 6.83 7.53
CA GLN A 162 -14.69 6.20 8.54
C GLN A 162 -14.71 4.68 8.44
N HIS A 163 -15.85 4.08 8.13
CA HIS A 163 -15.99 2.62 7.94
C HIS A 163 -15.11 2.10 6.81
N GLN A 164 -14.93 2.87 5.73
CA GLN A 164 -14.01 2.57 4.65
C GLN A 164 -12.56 2.46 5.17
N MET A 165 -12.14 3.44 5.97
CA MET A 165 -10.78 3.44 6.53
C MET A 165 -10.57 2.28 7.50
N PHE A 166 -11.56 1.95 8.33
CA PHE A 166 -11.47 0.78 9.19
C PHE A 166 -11.40 -0.51 8.38
N ALA A 167 -12.20 -0.66 7.34
CA ALA A 167 -12.13 -1.84 6.47
C ALA A 167 -10.77 -1.95 5.77
N ALA A 168 -10.25 -0.86 5.22
CA ALA A 168 -8.96 -0.83 4.54
C ALA A 168 -7.77 -1.18 5.46
N LEU A 169 -7.84 -0.80 6.75
CA LEU A 169 -6.75 -1.00 7.70
C LEU A 169 -6.81 -2.33 8.45
N TYR A 170 -8.03 -2.82 8.76
CA TYR A 170 -8.22 -3.96 9.65
C TYR A 170 -8.73 -5.23 8.95
N TYR A 171 -8.96 -5.18 7.64
CA TYR A 171 -9.23 -6.36 6.82
C TYR A 171 -8.00 -6.68 5.96
N PRO A 172 -7.15 -7.64 6.30
CA PRO A 172 -6.00 -8.03 5.49
C PRO A 172 -6.45 -8.68 4.16
N PHE A 173 -6.11 -8.03 3.04
CA PHE A 173 -6.44 -8.51 1.71
C PHE A 173 -5.25 -9.28 1.12
N ASP A 174 -5.39 -10.59 0.95
CA ASP A 174 -4.37 -11.46 0.35
C ASP A 174 -4.60 -11.73 -1.14
N LYS A 175 -5.77 -11.40 -1.65
CA LYS A 175 -6.15 -11.65 -3.04
C LYS A 175 -6.51 -10.34 -3.75
N PRO A 176 -6.11 -10.17 -5.01
CA PRO A 176 -6.49 -8.99 -5.79
C PRO A 176 -8.01 -8.95 -6.04
N ARG A 177 -8.54 -7.74 -6.27
CA ARG A 177 -9.94 -7.49 -6.59
C ARG A 177 -10.94 -7.95 -5.52
N ARG A 178 -10.50 -8.07 -4.27
CA ARG A 178 -11.37 -8.35 -3.11
C ARG A 178 -11.81 -7.08 -2.40
N TRP A 179 -11.09 -5.99 -2.59
CA TRP A 179 -11.45 -4.67 -2.13
C TRP A 179 -12.13 -3.87 -3.25
N ILE A 180 -13.39 -3.48 -3.04
CA ILE A 180 -14.20 -2.74 -4.00
C ILE A 180 -14.70 -1.48 -3.29
N CYS A 181 -14.03 -0.37 -3.59
CA CYS A 181 -14.33 0.91 -2.98
C CYS A 181 -15.06 1.81 -3.98
N LEU A 182 -16.19 2.35 -3.59
CA LEU A 182 -17.08 3.14 -4.44
C LEU A 182 -16.74 4.64 -4.44
N LEU A 183 -15.47 5.01 -4.32
CA LEU A 183 -15.00 6.40 -4.25
C LEU A 183 -15.53 7.33 -5.35
N TYR A 184 -16.01 6.77 -6.46
CA TYR A 184 -16.46 7.54 -7.63
C TYR A 184 -17.83 7.14 -8.16
N THR A 185 -18.50 6.18 -7.55
CA THR A 185 -19.76 5.62 -8.10
C THR A 185 -20.88 5.54 -7.10
N SER A 186 -20.68 5.94 -5.83
CA SER A 186 -21.75 5.99 -4.86
C SER A 186 -22.38 7.36 -4.86
N ASP A 187 -23.36 7.51 -5.69
CA ASP A 187 -24.36 8.59 -5.61
C ASP A 187 -25.55 8.17 -4.71
N ALA A 188 -25.33 7.12 -3.92
CA ALA A 188 -26.35 6.58 -3.01
C ALA A 188 -26.59 7.46 -1.76
N ALA A 189 -25.91 8.59 -1.64
CA ALA A 189 -26.11 9.53 -0.54
C ALA A 189 -27.06 10.68 -0.88
N ASP A 190 -27.49 10.79 -2.14
CA ASP A 190 -28.36 11.89 -2.61
C ASP A 190 -29.80 11.45 -2.91
N ASP A 191 -30.18 10.19 -2.61
CA ASP A 191 -31.56 9.69 -2.67
C ASP A 191 -32.23 9.61 -1.29
#